data_b48a8eb20fab350614b35eeeecfa018d
#
_entry.id   b48a8eb20fab350614b35eeeecfa018d
#
_cell.length_a   1.000
_cell.length_b   1.000
_cell.length_c   1.000
_cell.angle_alpha   90.00
_cell.angle_beta   90.00
_cell.angle_gamma   90.00
#
_symmetry.space_group_name_H-M   'P 1'
#
loop_
_entity.id
_entity.type
_entity.pdbx_description
1 polymer ?
#
loop_
_entity_poly.entity_id
_entity_poly.type
_entity_poly.pdbx_seq_one_letter_code
_entity_poly.pdbx_strand_id
1 'polypeptide(L)'
;PTRAEATDVANAILDGTDCVMLSGESAMGAHPEEAVAMLAKIAAATEPHRSRAGLSALRDLIDEQPRPTAAEKIASVVEHALQTVSCAVVFAPTRSGATARMISRFKPSVWIVSPSESAGTCQGLIFSYGVWPIEVAEEPSEWRDFAKHWLHEHEVPGDVAMLVAGPSQRSPDANHRIEFLFV
;
A
#
# COMPACT_ATOMS: atom_id res chain seq x y z
N PRO A 1 24.90 -1.79 12.02
CA PRO A 1 24.15 -1.91 13.26
C PRO A 1 24.68 -3.04 14.16
N THR A 2 24.41 -2.94 15.44
CA THR A 2 24.53 -4.06 16.36
C THR A 2 23.45 -5.11 16.07
N ARG A 3 23.63 -6.33 16.64
CA ARG A 3 22.60 -7.37 16.52
C ARG A 3 21.27 -6.94 17.14
N ALA A 4 21.31 -6.20 18.25
CA ALA A 4 20.10 -5.72 18.91
C ALA A 4 19.34 -4.74 18.03
N GLU A 5 19.99 -3.73 17.47
CA GLU A 5 19.36 -2.75 16.58
C GLU A 5 18.75 -3.42 15.32
N ALA A 6 19.46 -4.36 14.71
CA ALA A 6 18.91 -5.11 13.57
C ALA A 6 17.68 -5.93 13.96
N THR A 7 17.68 -6.53 15.14
CA THR A 7 16.53 -7.32 15.66
C THR A 7 15.34 -6.41 15.97
N ASP A 8 15.57 -5.21 16.51
CA ASP A 8 14.50 -4.26 16.82
C ASP A 8 13.79 -3.79 15.54
N VAL A 9 14.55 -3.49 14.49
CA VAL A 9 13.97 -3.17 13.18
C VAL A 9 13.17 -4.35 12.61
N ALA A 10 13.72 -5.55 12.66
CA ALA A 10 13.04 -6.75 12.18
C ALA A 10 11.73 -7.01 12.94
N ASN A 11 11.73 -6.87 14.26
CA ASN A 11 10.53 -7.03 15.08
C ASN A 11 9.48 -5.97 14.76
N ALA A 12 9.85 -4.69 14.60
CA ALA A 12 8.92 -3.64 14.21
C ALA A 12 8.24 -3.96 12.87
N ILE A 13 8.98 -4.52 11.91
CA ILE A 13 8.44 -4.93 10.61
C ILE A 13 7.49 -6.12 10.77
N LEU A 14 7.83 -7.13 11.57
CA LEU A 14 6.97 -8.28 11.84
C LEU A 14 5.68 -7.86 12.57
N ASP A 15 5.77 -6.89 13.47
CA ASP A 15 4.63 -6.31 14.20
C ASP A 15 3.73 -5.44 13.30
N GLY A 16 4.16 -5.17 12.06
CA GLY A 16 3.33 -4.50 11.05
C GLY A 16 3.41 -2.98 11.05
N THR A 17 4.55 -2.40 11.45
CA THR A 17 4.78 -0.95 11.28
C THR A 17 4.62 -0.50 9.84
N ASP A 18 4.21 0.74 9.63
CA ASP A 18 4.15 1.33 8.29
C ASP A 18 5.50 1.87 7.83
N CYS A 19 6.28 2.41 8.78
CA CYS A 19 7.60 3.00 8.52
C CYS A 19 8.54 2.70 9.67
N VAL A 20 9.83 2.72 9.37
CA VAL A 20 10.93 2.75 10.34
C VAL A 20 11.69 4.06 10.19
N MET A 21 12.21 4.59 11.30
CA MET A 21 12.87 5.90 11.32
C MET A 21 14.30 5.77 11.87
N LEU A 22 15.22 6.48 11.24
CA LEU A 22 16.55 6.78 11.78
C LEU A 22 16.53 8.17 12.43
N SER A 23 17.35 8.36 13.44
CA SER A 23 17.53 9.65 14.11
C SER A 23 18.97 10.15 13.93
N GLY A 24 19.82 9.96 14.91
CA GLY A 24 21.21 10.40 14.90
C GLY A 24 22.06 9.75 13.80
N GLU A 25 21.74 8.52 13.44
CA GLU A 25 22.45 7.71 12.45
C GLU A 25 22.48 8.38 11.08
N SER A 26 21.37 9.01 10.67
CA SER A 26 21.26 9.73 9.40
C SER A 26 21.49 11.24 9.53
N ALA A 27 21.25 11.85 10.72
CA ALA A 27 21.35 13.29 10.90
C ALA A 27 22.78 13.75 11.22
N MET A 28 23.56 12.97 11.96
CA MET A 28 24.90 13.32 12.46
C MET A 28 25.90 12.16 12.39
N GLY A 29 25.47 10.98 11.98
CA GLY A 29 26.30 9.77 11.89
C GLY A 29 27.35 9.87 10.78
N ALA A 30 28.38 9.03 10.86
CA ALA A 30 29.43 8.95 9.85
C ALA A 30 29.01 8.18 8.59
N HIS A 31 27.90 7.43 8.64
CA HIS A 31 27.46 6.51 7.60
C HIS A 31 25.94 6.63 7.33
N PRO A 32 25.42 7.82 6.94
CA PRO A 32 23.99 8.03 6.79
C PRO A 32 23.37 7.20 5.67
N GLU A 33 24.03 7.07 4.53
CA GLU A 33 23.52 6.29 3.39
C GLU A 33 23.49 4.80 3.70
N GLU A 34 24.56 4.27 4.32
CA GLU A 34 24.64 2.87 4.71
C GLU A 34 23.61 2.51 5.80
N ALA A 35 23.28 3.46 6.68
CA ALA A 35 22.24 3.27 7.68
C ALA A 35 20.87 3.08 7.04
N VAL A 36 20.50 3.91 6.05
CA VAL A 36 19.25 3.77 5.28
C VAL A 36 19.26 2.48 4.46
N ALA A 37 20.36 2.17 3.78
CA ALA A 37 20.49 0.93 3.02
C ALA A 37 20.36 -0.31 3.90
N MET A 38 20.85 -0.25 5.14
CA MET A 38 20.71 -1.35 6.10
C MET A 38 19.25 -1.54 6.55
N LEU A 39 18.49 -0.46 6.80
CA LEU A 39 17.06 -0.57 7.08
C LEU A 39 16.32 -1.25 5.92
N ALA A 40 16.58 -0.82 4.69
CA ALA A 40 15.98 -1.41 3.49
C ALA A 40 16.33 -2.91 3.36
N LYS A 41 17.59 -3.27 3.65
CA LYS A 41 18.04 -4.68 3.61
C LYS A 41 17.34 -5.53 4.67
N ILE A 42 17.19 -5.02 5.89
CA ILE A 42 16.49 -5.72 6.97
C ILE A 42 15.01 -5.86 6.60
N ALA A 43 14.37 -4.81 6.07
CA ALA A 43 12.98 -4.85 5.63
C ALA A 43 12.76 -5.93 4.57
N ALA A 44 13.53 -5.90 3.50
CA ALA A 44 13.43 -6.88 2.41
C ALA A 44 13.64 -8.34 2.88
N ALA A 45 14.53 -8.55 3.86
CA ALA A 45 14.76 -9.88 4.44
C ALA A 45 13.64 -10.34 5.38
N THR A 46 12.93 -9.39 6.03
CA THR A 46 11.96 -9.70 7.09
C THR A 46 10.52 -9.78 6.58
N GLU A 47 10.14 -8.93 5.63
CA GLU A 47 8.77 -8.85 5.11
C GLU A 47 8.20 -10.19 4.62
N PRO A 48 8.95 -11.06 3.92
CA PRO A 48 8.44 -12.37 3.50
C PRO A 48 8.05 -13.30 4.66
N HIS A 49 8.55 -13.02 5.87
CA HIS A 49 8.29 -13.83 7.07
C HIS A 49 7.16 -13.26 7.94
N ARG A 50 6.52 -12.18 7.53
CA ARG A 50 5.39 -11.60 8.26
C ARG A 50 4.24 -12.60 8.35
N SER A 51 3.71 -12.77 9.56
CA SER A 51 2.57 -13.67 9.80
C SER A 51 1.28 -13.09 9.20
N ARG A 52 0.54 -13.92 8.46
CA ARG A 52 -0.80 -13.57 7.97
C ARG A 52 -1.90 -13.72 9.04
N ALA A 53 -1.60 -14.36 10.18
CA ALA A 53 -2.57 -14.57 11.26
C ALA A 53 -3.11 -13.24 11.85
N GLY A 54 -2.23 -12.21 11.97
CA GLY A 54 -2.64 -10.89 12.40
C GLY A 54 -3.59 -10.17 11.43
N LEU A 55 -3.49 -10.49 10.14
CA LEU A 55 -4.34 -9.90 9.10
C LEU A 55 -5.76 -10.47 9.13
N SER A 56 -5.91 -11.77 9.39
CA SER A 56 -7.24 -12.37 9.58
C SER A 56 -7.94 -11.81 10.82
N ALA A 57 -7.22 -11.67 11.93
CA ALA A 57 -7.77 -11.04 13.13
C ALA A 57 -8.18 -9.57 12.90
N LEU A 58 -7.42 -8.81 12.12
CA LEU A 58 -7.80 -7.45 11.76
C LEU A 58 -9.08 -7.42 10.92
N ARG A 59 -9.23 -8.34 9.98
CA ARG A 59 -10.45 -8.47 9.18
C ARG A 59 -11.65 -8.79 10.07
N ASP A 60 -11.52 -9.79 10.94
CA ASP A 60 -12.58 -10.19 11.86
C ASP A 60 -13.02 -9.02 12.75
N LEU A 61 -12.07 -8.23 13.27
CA LEU A 61 -12.36 -7.02 14.03
C LEU A 61 -13.11 -5.94 13.24
N ILE A 62 -12.83 -5.79 11.93
CA ILE A 62 -13.54 -4.85 11.06
C ILE A 62 -14.96 -5.36 10.79
N ASP A 63 -15.11 -6.64 10.51
CA ASP A 63 -16.39 -7.26 10.17
C ASP A 63 -17.34 -7.32 11.39
N GLU A 64 -16.80 -7.40 12.62
CA GLU A 64 -17.55 -7.36 13.86
C GLU A 64 -18.00 -5.93 14.27
N GLN A 65 -17.50 -4.89 13.61
CA GLN A 65 -17.93 -3.53 13.93
C GLN A 65 -19.41 -3.32 13.60
N PRO A 66 -20.17 -2.63 14.49
CA PRO A 66 -21.60 -2.42 14.28
C PRO A 66 -21.93 -1.63 13.02
N ARG A 67 -21.01 -0.77 12.56
CA ARG A 67 -21.15 0.07 11.36
C ARG A 67 -19.79 0.35 10.71
N PRO A 68 -19.18 -0.62 10.02
CA PRO A 68 -17.95 -0.38 9.29
C PRO A 68 -18.19 0.61 8.15
N THR A 69 -17.22 1.47 7.90
CA THR A 69 -17.23 2.42 6.79
C THR A 69 -17.15 1.71 5.44
N ALA A 70 -17.55 2.37 4.36
CA ALA A 70 -17.41 1.81 3.01
C ALA A 70 -15.95 1.46 2.68
N ALA A 71 -14.99 2.30 3.09
CA ALA A 71 -13.56 2.06 2.87
C ALA A 71 -13.06 0.80 3.62
N GLU A 72 -13.51 0.56 4.85
CA GLU A 72 -13.16 -0.63 5.62
C GLU A 72 -13.71 -1.91 4.97
N LYS A 73 -14.98 -1.89 4.55
CA LYS A 73 -15.59 -3.02 3.84
C LYS A 73 -14.87 -3.34 2.55
N ILE A 74 -14.54 -2.31 1.75
CA ILE A 74 -13.83 -2.47 0.50
C ILE A 74 -12.43 -3.04 0.76
N ALA A 75 -11.71 -2.54 1.75
CA ALA A 75 -10.38 -3.03 2.07
C ALA A 75 -10.38 -4.50 2.51
N SER A 76 -11.39 -4.94 3.27
CA SER A 76 -11.58 -6.36 3.65
C SER A 76 -11.84 -7.23 2.40
N VAL A 77 -12.67 -6.77 1.46
CA VAL A 77 -12.93 -7.49 0.20
C VAL A 77 -11.68 -7.54 -0.68
N VAL A 78 -10.94 -6.44 -0.80
CA VAL A 78 -9.68 -6.36 -1.56
C VAL A 78 -8.66 -7.34 -1.01
N GLU A 79 -8.49 -7.38 0.32
CA GLU A 79 -7.58 -8.31 0.98
C GLU A 79 -7.95 -9.77 0.65
N HIS A 80 -9.22 -10.13 0.77
CA HIS A 80 -9.69 -11.46 0.43
C HIS A 80 -9.48 -11.80 -1.07
N ALA A 81 -9.73 -10.85 -1.96
CA ALA A 81 -9.50 -11.03 -3.38
C ALA A 81 -8.02 -11.26 -3.71
N LEU A 82 -7.11 -10.54 -3.05
CA LEU A 82 -5.65 -10.71 -3.22
C LEU A 82 -5.12 -12.06 -2.70
N GLN A 83 -5.87 -12.74 -1.83
CA GLN A 83 -5.53 -14.11 -1.40
C GLN A 83 -5.88 -15.16 -2.46
N THR A 84 -6.86 -14.87 -3.33
CA THR A 84 -7.41 -15.82 -4.30
C THR A 84 -7.00 -15.52 -5.74
N VAL A 85 -6.73 -14.25 -6.06
CA VAL A 85 -6.32 -13.80 -7.38
C VAL A 85 -4.92 -13.25 -7.32
N SER A 86 -4.02 -13.77 -8.16
CA SER A 86 -2.66 -13.26 -8.27
C SER A 86 -2.67 -11.95 -9.05
N CYS A 87 -2.73 -10.82 -8.33
CA CYS A 87 -2.63 -9.49 -8.92
C CYS A 87 -1.18 -8.99 -8.81
N ALA A 88 -0.72 -8.26 -9.84
CA ALA A 88 0.58 -7.60 -9.84
C ALA A 88 0.57 -6.30 -9.02
N VAL A 89 -0.57 -5.60 -9.00
CA VAL A 89 -0.72 -4.28 -8.39
C VAL A 89 -2.19 -3.99 -8.07
N VAL A 90 -2.43 -3.14 -7.09
CA VAL A 90 -3.74 -2.54 -6.80
C VAL A 90 -3.70 -1.06 -7.13
N PHE A 91 -4.56 -0.58 -8.03
CA PHE A 91 -4.79 0.84 -8.26
C PHE A 91 -5.92 1.33 -7.38
N ALA A 92 -5.64 2.31 -6.55
CA ALA A 92 -6.60 2.92 -5.63
C ALA A 92 -6.60 4.44 -5.78
N PRO A 93 -7.23 4.99 -6.86
CA PRO A 93 -7.36 6.43 -7.00
C PRO A 93 -8.05 7.02 -5.79
N THR A 94 -7.56 8.16 -5.32
CA THR A 94 -8.03 8.68 -4.04
C THR A 94 -7.96 10.20 -3.97
N ARG A 95 -8.95 10.81 -3.33
CA ARG A 95 -8.97 12.23 -3.02
C ARG A 95 -8.36 12.53 -1.64
N SER A 96 -8.62 11.68 -0.67
CA SER A 96 -8.21 11.87 0.73
C SER A 96 -7.20 10.85 1.25
N GLY A 97 -6.90 9.81 0.47
CA GLY A 97 -6.05 8.69 0.88
C GLY A 97 -6.78 7.61 1.70
N ALA A 98 -8.07 7.77 1.98
CA ALA A 98 -8.78 6.87 2.90
C ALA A 98 -8.75 5.39 2.43
N THR A 99 -9.13 5.11 1.18
CA THR A 99 -9.17 3.75 0.64
C THR A 99 -7.77 3.13 0.62
N ALA A 100 -6.77 3.88 0.14
CA ALA A 100 -5.39 3.39 0.10
C ALA A 100 -4.86 3.02 1.49
N ARG A 101 -5.09 3.89 2.50
CA ARG A 101 -4.69 3.60 3.89
C ARG A 101 -5.42 2.38 4.46
N MET A 102 -6.71 2.22 4.16
CA MET A 102 -7.45 1.05 4.66
C MET A 102 -6.94 -0.25 4.04
N ILE A 103 -6.63 -0.26 2.74
CA ILE A 103 -6.02 -1.43 2.08
C ILE A 103 -4.61 -1.68 2.66
N SER A 104 -3.81 -0.63 2.84
CA SER A 104 -2.46 -0.70 3.41
C SER A 104 -2.41 -1.35 4.80
N ARG A 105 -3.46 -1.21 5.62
CA ARG A 105 -3.54 -1.86 6.95
C ARG A 105 -3.42 -3.38 6.89
N PHE A 106 -3.85 -3.99 5.82
CA PHE A 106 -3.72 -5.43 5.59
C PHE A 106 -2.34 -5.86 5.07
N LYS A 107 -1.43 -4.90 4.87
CA LYS A 107 -0.05 -5.14 4.43
C LYS A 107 0.03 -6.09 3.23
N PRO A 108 -0.67 -5.80 2.13
CA PRO A 108 -0.63 -6.66 0.95
C PRO A 108 0.80 -6.81 0.42
N SER A 109 1.05 -7.93 -0.25
CA SER A 109 2.35 -8.22 -0.87
C SER A 109 2.56 -7.53 -2.23
N VAL A 110 1.59 -6.74 -2.67
CA VAL A 110 1.63 -5.98 -3.92
C VAL A 110 1.54 -4.48 -3.63
N TRP A 111 2.05 -3.66 -4.54
CA TRP A 111 1.95 -2.22 -4.43
C TRP A 111 0.50 -1.73 -4.52
N ILE A 112 0.19 -0.72 -3.74
CA ILE A 112 -1.06 0.05 -3.81
C ILE A 112 -0.73 1.37 -4.49
N VAL A 113 -0.91 1.45 -5.79
CA VAL A 113 -0.67 2.67 -6.55
C VAL A 113 -1.87 3.60 -6.41
N SER A 114 -1.63 4.80 -5.90
CA SER A 114 -2.70 5.74 -5.54
C SER A 114 -2.57 7.07 -6.27
N PRO A 115 -3.13 7.18 -7.48
CA PRO A 115 -3.24 8.45 -8.17
C PRO A 115 -4.14 9.43 -7.40
N SER A 116 -3.67 10.68 -7.25
CA SER A 116 -4.40 11.76 -6.61
C SER A 116 -4.07 13.10 -7.24
N GLU A 117 -5.07 13.97 -7.37
CA GLU A 117 -4.91 15.36 -7.81
C GLU A 117 -4.40 16.27 -6.67
N SER A 118 -4.23 15.74 -5.47
CA SER A 118 -3.80 16.48 -4.29
C SER A 118 -2.37 16.11 -3.89
N ALA A 119 -1.43 17.03 -4.09
CA ALA A 119 -0.04 16.90 -3.63
C ALA A 119 0.04 16.58 -2.13
N GLY A 120 -0.78 17.23 -1.29
CA GLY A 120 -0.82 16.99 0.15
C GLY A 120 -1.29 15.57 0.51
N THR A 121 -2.25 15.03 -0.25
CA THR A 121 -2.68 13.63 -0.10
C THR A 121 -1.55 12.68 -0.49
N CYS A 122 -0.86 12.93 -1.61
CA CYS A 122 0.28 12.12 -2.04
C CYS A 122 1.39 12.12 -0.98
N GLN A 123 1.77 13.29 -0.46
CA GLN A 123 2.77 13.40 0.60
C GLN A 123 2.38 12.61 1.86
N GLY A 124 1.11 12.71 2.29
CA GLY A 124 0.65 11.97 3.47
C GLY A 124 0.57 10.45 3.27
N LEU A 125 0.42 9.97 2.03
CA LEU A 125 0.37 8.55 1.71
C LEU A 125 1.74 7.88 1.68
N ILE A 126 2.84 8.62 1.54
CA ILE A 126 4.21 8.09 1.58
C ILE A 126 4.48 7.34 2.90
N PHE A 127 3.83 7.74 3.99
CA PHE A 127 3.95 7.09 5.30
C PHE A 127 3.06 5.87 5.49
N SER A 128 2.40 5.38 4.45
CA SER A 128 1.56 4.18 4.51
C SER A 128 2.26 3.00 3.84
N TYR A 129 2.31 1.85 4.50
CA TYR A 129 2.98 0.66 3.97
C TYR A 129 2.48 0.26 2.58
N GLY A 130 3.41 0.04 1.66
CA GLY A 130 3.11 -0.46 0.32
C GLY A 130 2.30 0.47 -0.56
N VAL A 131 2.10 1.74 -0.17
CA VAL A 131 1.42 2.74 -0.99
C VAL A 131 2.43 3.51 -1.82
N TRP A 132 2.18 3.55 -3.12
CA TRP A 132 2.91 4.35 -4.11
C TRP A 132 2.00 5.47 -4.59
N PRO A 133 2.07 6.66 -3.99
CA PRO A 133 1.23 7.79 -4.42
C PRO A 133 1.78 8.40 -5.71
N ILE A 134 0.88 8.77 -6.60
CA ILE A 134 1.21 9.47 -7.85
C ILE A 134 0.37 10.74 -7.91
N GLU A 135 1.03 11.89 -8.00
CA GLU A 135 0.35 13.14 -8.29
C GLU A 135 -0.02 13.17 -9.78
N VAL A 136 -1.30 13.35 -10.07
CA VAL A 136 -1.83 13.42 -11.42
C VAL A 136 -2.62 14.72 -11.61
N ALA A 137 -2.54 15.31 -12.78
CA ALA A 137 -3.36 16.48 -13.09
C ALA A 137 -4.85 16.12 -13.19
N GLU A 138 -5.15 14.87 -13.56
CA GLU A 138 -6.48 14.35 -13.82
C GLU A 138 -6.48 12.82 -13.64
N GLU A 139 -7.57 12.28 -13.09
CA GLU A 139 -7.74 10.83 -12.93
C GLU A 139 -7.70 10.13 -14.31
N PRO A 140 -6.96 9.01 -14.47
CA PRO A 140 -6.91 8.26 -15.70
C PRO A 140 -8.31 7.85 -16.19
N SER A 141 -8.60 8.08 -17.48
CA SER A 141 -9.86 7.63 -18.10
C SER A 141 -9.80 6.17 -18.52
N GLU A 142 -8.63 5.73 -19.03
CA GLU A 142 -8.38 4.40 -19.55
C GLU A 142 -7.48 3.61 -18.58
N TRP A 143 -8.08 3.01 -17.58
CA TRP A 143 -7.36 2.32 -16.50
C TRP A 143 -6.52 1.14 -16.96
N ARG A 144 -6.95 0.41 -18.00
CA ARG A 144 -6.18 -0.72 -18.53
C ARG A 144 -4.85 -0.25 -19.13
N ASP A 145 -4.89 0.81 -19.92
CA ASP A 145 -3.70 1.36 -20.56
C ASP A 145 -2.76 1.99 -19.54
N PHE A 146 -3.32 2.67 -18.53
CA PHE A 146 -2.56 3.20 -17.42
C PHE A 146 -1.85 2.08 -16.63
N ALA A 147 -2.56 1.01 -16.32
CA ALA A 147 -2.02 -0.15 -15.59
C ALA A 147 -0.89 -0.80 -16.39
N LYS A 148 -1.10 -1.05 -17.68
CA LYS A 148 -0.09 -1.64 -18.56
C LYS A 148 1.18 -0.79 -18.65
N HIS A 149 1.01 0.51 -18.80
CA HIS A 149 2.15 1.46 -18.85
C HIS A 149 2.92 1.46 -17.52
N TRP A 150 2.21 1.57 -16.41
CA TRP A 150 2.82 1.59 -15.08
C TRP A 150 3.60 0.30 -14.76
N LEU A 151 3.00 -0.87 -15.03
CA LEU A 151 3.67 -2.16 -14.82
C LEU A 151 4.95 -2.28 -15.65
N HIS A 152 4.90 -1.84 -16.91
CA HIS A 152 6.06 -1.86 -17.79
C HIS A 152 7.15 -0.88 -17.34
N GLU A 153 6.80 0.35 -16.98
CA GLU A 153 7.74 1.39 -16.55
C GLU A 153 8.49 1.00 -15.26
N HIS A 154 7.78 0.31 -14.34
CA HIS A 154 8.33 -0.08 -13.05
C HIS A 154 8.83 -1.53 -13.01
N GLU A 155 8.88 -2.20 -14.15
CA GLU A 155 9.34 -3.60 -14.29
C GLU A 155 8.62 -4.56 -13.32
N VAL A 156 7.33 -4.32 -13.04
CA VAL A 156 6.51 -5.16 -12.17
C VAL A 156 5.92 -6.31 -12.99
N PRO A 157 6.28 -7.57 -12.71
CA PRO A 157 5.78 -8.70 -13.47
C PRO A 157 4.32 -9.01 -13.13
N GLY A 158 3.56 -9.47 -14.14
CA GLY A 158 2.18 -9.92 -14.01
C GLY A 158 1.26 -9.32 -15.08
N ASP A 159 0.11 -9.94 -15.26
CA ASP A 159 -0.87 -9.65 -16.31
C ASP A 159 -2.25 -9.26 -15.77
N VAL A 160 -2.39 -9.20 -14.44
CA VAL A 160 -3.63 -8.81 -13.77
C VAL A 160 -3.35 -7.69 -12.78
N ALA A 161 -4.04 -6.57 -12.95
CA ALA A 161 -4.11 -5.49 -11.97
C ALA A 161 -5.51 -5.42 -11.36
N MET A 162 -5.63 -4.89 -10.15
CA MET A 162 -6.90 -4.63 -9.51
C MET A 162 -7.15 -3.12 -9.42
N LEU A 163 -8.29 -2.65 -9.89
CA LEU A 163 -8.75 -1.29 -9.68
C LEU A 163 -9.78 -1.24 -8.56
N VAL A 164 -9.55 -0.39 -7.58
CA VAL A 164 -10.44 -0.13 -6.45
C VAL A 164 -10.85 1.33 -6.49
N ALA A 165 -11.98 1.63 -7.08
CA ALA A 165 -12.45 2.99 -7.28
C ALA A 165 -13.80 3.25 -6.59
N GLY A 166 -14.06 4.50 -6.28
CA GLY A 166 -15.29 4.99 -5.67
C GLY A 166 -15.69 6.34 -6.26
N PRO A 167 -16.52 7.11 -5.55
CA PRO A 167 -16.87 8.47 -5.97
C PRO A 167 -15.64 9.33 -6.22
N SER A 168 -15.58 9.98 -7.38
CA SER A 168 -14.49 10.88 -7.79
C SER A 168 -15.04 12.28 -8.06
N GLN A 169 -14.16 13.24 -8.34
CA GLN A 169 -14.61 14.59 -8.74
C GLN A 169 -15.41 14.56 -10.04
N ARG A 170 -15.04 13.68 -10.98
CA ARG A 170 -15.76 13.50 -12.25
C ARG A 170 -17.09 12.78 -12.11
N SER A 171 -17.19 11.89 -11.11
CA SER A 171 -18.37 11.07 -10.88
C SER A 171 -18.68 10.99 -9.39
N PRO A 172 -19.19 12.09 -8.79
CA PRO A 172 -19.45 12.16 -7.35
C PRO A 172 -20.49 11.13 -6.85
N ASP A 173 -21.40 10.73 -7.72
CA ASP A 173 -22.45 9.75 -7.44
C ASP A 173 -22.07 8.31 -7.86
N ALA A 174 -20.83 8.08 -8.28
CA ALA A 174 -20.38 6.74 -8.69
C ALA A 174 -20.41 5.77 -7.51
N ASN A 175 -20.79 4.54 -7.80
CA ASN A 175 -20.69 3.45 -6.84
C ASN A 175 -19.23 3.06 -6.61
N HIS A 176 -18.94 2.53 -5.44
CA HIS A 176 -17.69 1.83 -5.21
C HIS A 176 -17.63 0.57 -6.07
N ARG A 177 -16.48 0.31 -6.69
CA ARG A 177 -16.27 -0.83 -7.57
C ARG A 177 -14.88 -1.43 -7.36
N ILE A 178 -14.78 -2.72 -7.58
CA ILE A 178 -13.53 -3.47 -7.67
C ILE A 178 -13.54 -4.13 -9.04
N GLU A 179 -12.51 -3.90 -9.83
CA GLU A 179 -12.36 -4.45 -11.17
C GLU A 179 -11.02 -5.16 -11.30
N PHE A 180 -11.00 -6.28 -12.03
CA PHE A 180 -9.77 -6.91 -12.47
C PHE A 180 -9.46 -6.48 -13.90
N LEU A 181 -8.30 -5.88 -14.08
CA LEU A 181 -7.79 -5.41 -15.35
C LEU A 181 -6.79 -6.44 -15.88
N PHE A 182 -7.12 -7.08 -16.99
CA PHE A 182 -6.20 -7.95 -17.71
C PHE A 182 -5.39 -7.10 -18.68
N VAL A 183 -4.05 -7.03 -18.48
CA VAL A 183 -3.11 -6.08 -19.13
C VAL A 183 -2.12 -6.78 -20.05
#